data_8166f5483a2d954f7c152ea0f25e4613
#
_entry.id   8166f5483a2d954f7c152ea0f25e4613
#
_cell.length_a   1.000
_cell.length_b   1.000
_cell.length_c   1.000
_cell.angle_alpha   90.00
_cell.angle_beta   90.00
_cell.angle_gamma   90.00
#
_symmetry.space_group_name_H-M   'P 1'
#
loop_
_entity.id
_entity.type
_entity.pdbx_description
1 polymer ?
#
loop_
_entity_poly.entity_id
_entity_poly.type
_entity_poly.pdbx_seq_one_letter_code
_entity_poly.pdbx_strand_id
1 'polypeptide(L)'
;RVKAARGDILDKNGNLLVSNRASYDLIINHYVLLNAEGTNDNLLRLVKRSQEAGIEYTEHFPVSIERPFTYIRDKQTAIWQDHFQTFLHYMEIDSDITAPLLVEKLRDRYDIPAEWTDDEARQVIGLLYEMTLRKCVGSLSTFVFIPDANDEELSAIVELNIPGMKVEASTVREYNTKY
;
A
#
# COMPACT_ATOMS: atom_id res chain seq x y z
N ARG A 1 -21.28 -5.28 2.48
CA ARG A 1 -22.12 -4.18 1.97
C ARG A 1 -21.63 -3.81 0.58
N VAL A 2 -22.40 -4.15 -0.44
CA VAL A 2 -22.09 -3.76 -1.82
C VAL A 2 -22.38 -2.25 -1.93
N LYS A 3 -21.36 -1.45 -2.27
CA LYS A 3 -21.58 -0.04 -2.56
C LYS A 3 -22.33 0.06 -3.89
N ALA A 4 -23.52 0.69 -3.88
CA ALA A 4 -24.22 0.99 -5.11
C ALA A 4 -23.38 1.96 -5.98
N ALA A 5 -23.26 1.66 -7.27
CA ALA A 5 -22.62 2.57 -8.22
C ALA A 5 -23.49 3.84 -8.36
N ARG A 6 -22.85 5.00 -8.37
CA ARG A 6 -23.55 6.26 -8.68
C ARG A 6 -23.89 6.28 -10.17
N GLY A 7 -25.02 6.86 -10.53
CA GLY A 7 -25.44 6.99 -11.92
C GLY A 7 -24.53 7.95 -12.74
N ASP A 8 -24.65 7.86 -14.05
CA ASP A 8 -24.00 8.78 -14.97
C ASP A 8 -24.63 10.18 -14.89
N ILE A 9 -23.83 11.20 -15.16
CA ILE A 9 -24.30 12.58 -15.25
C ILE A 9 -24.21 13.02 -16.70
N LEU A 10 -25.34 13.47 -17.25
CA LEU A 10 -25.43 13.98 -18.62
C LEU A 10 -25.67 15.50 -18.60
N ASP A 11 -25.21 16.18 -19.64
CA ASP A 11 -25.59 17.58 -19.86
C ASP A 11 -27.03 17.70 -20.43
N LYS A 12 -27.51 18.91 -20.63
CA LYS A 12 -28.85 19.19 -21.19
C LYS A 12 -29.05 18.66 -22.63
N ASN A 13 -27.96 18.32 -23.32
CA ASN A 13 -27.97 17.80 -24.69
C ASN A 13 -27.76 16.27 -24.72
N GLY A 14 -27.67 15.60 -23.53
CA GLY A 14 -27.46 14.18 -23.42
C GLY A 14 -26.00 13.75 -23.54
N ASN A 15 -25.05 14.68 -23.54
CA ASN A 15 -23.63 14.33 -23.54
C ASN A 15 -23.18 13.86 -22.17
N LEU A 16 -22.39 12.81 -22.13
CA LEU A 16 -21.89 12.22 -20.92
C LEU A 16 -20.83 13.09 -20.26
N LEU A 17 -21.16 13.70 -19.12
CA LEU A 17 -20.24 14.53 -18.34
C LEU A 17 -19.47 13.72 -17.31
N VAL A 18 -20.12 12.76 -16.69
CA VAL A 18 -19.54 11.88 -15.69
C VAL A 18 -20.06 10.47 -15.89
N SER A 19 -19.15 9.52 -16.02
CA SER A 19 -19.47 8.09 -16.15
C SER A 19 -18.74 7.27 -15.10
N ASN A 20 -19.19 6.01 -14.97
CA ASN A 20 -18.50 5.02 -14.15
C ASN A 20 -17.80 4.03 -15.09
N ARG A 21 -16.52 3.78 -14.81
CA ARG A 21 -15.74 2.76 -15.50
C ARG A 21 -15.45 1.61 -14.54
N ALA A 22 -15.60 0.39 -15.01
CA ALA A 22 -15.13 -0.77 -14.25
C ALA A 22 -13.61 -0.69 -14.04
N SER A 23 -13.17 -0.98 -12.83
CA SER A 23 -11.75 -1.04 -12.48
C SER A 23 -11.47 -2.30 -11.67
N TYR A 24 -10.21 -2.63 -11.52
CA TYR A 24 -9.75 -3.77 -10.71
C TYR A 24 -8.64 -3.31 -9.79
N ASP A 25 -8.80 -3.63 -8.52
CA ASP A 25 -7.81 -3.34 -7.49
C ASP A 25 -7.06 -4.62 -7.12
N LEU A 26 -5.74 -4.54 -6.98
CA LEU A 26 -4.96 -5.58 -6.34
C LEU A 26 -4.94 -5.31 -4.84
N ILE A 27 -5.52 -6.22 -4.07
CA ILE A 27 -5.60 -6.10 -2.62
C ILE A 27 -4.79 -7.18 -1.93
N ILE A 28 -4.32 -6.89 -0.73
CA ILE A 28 -3.63 -7.83 0.15
C ILE A 28 -4.46 -8.03 1.41
N ASN A 29 -4.84 -9.28 1.67
CA ASN A 29 -5.38 -9.65 2.96
C ASN A 29 -4.21 -9.85 3.94
N HIS A 30 -4.03 -8.89 4.83
CA HIS A 30 -2.91 -8.90 5.78
C HIS A 30 -2.94 -10.09 6.75
N TYR A 31 -4.11 -10.60 7.11
CA TYR A 31 -4.21 -11.78 7.98
C TYR A 31 -3.65 -13.03 7.30
N VAL A 32 -3.99 -13.22 6.03
CA VAL A 32 -3.50 -14.38 5.25
C VAL A 32 -2.01 -14.29 5.04
N LEU A 33 -1.52 -13.12 4.60
CA LEU A 33 -0.11 -12.94 4.28
C LEU A 33 0.78 -13.04 5.52
N LEU A 34 0.41 -12.40 6.63
CA LEU A 34 1.21 -12.44 7.87
C LEU A 34 1.23 -13.80 8.55
N ASN A 35 0.26 -14.66 8.28
CA ASN A 35 0.22 -16.04 8.80
C ASN A 35 0.81 -17.06 7.82
N ALA A 36 1.21 -16.65 6.64
CA ALA A 36 1.88 -17.52 5.68
C ALA A 36 3.36 -17.69 6.01
N GLU A 37 3.94 -18.82 5.61
CA GLU A 37 5.39 -19.01 5.68
C GLU A 37 6.09 -18.08 4.67
N GLY A 38 7.26 -17.56 5.07
CA GLY A 38 8.10 -16.76 4.20
C GLY A 38 7.51 -15.39 3.86
N THR A 39 6.80 -14.75 4.79
CA THR A 39 6.18 -13.42 4.60
C THR A 39 7.18 -12.40 4.04
N ASN A 40 8.36 -12.27 4.64
CA ASN A 40 9.36 -11.29 4.20
C ASN A 40 9.87 -11.59 2.79
N ASP A 41 10.14 -12.85 2.46
CA ASP A 41 10.58 -13.25 1.14
C ASP A 41 9.49 -13.01 0.08
N ASN A 42 8.25 -13.28 0.42
CA ASN A 42 7.10 -12.99 -0.46
C ASN A 42 6.97 -11.48 -0.73
N LEU A 43 7.12 -10.66 0.30
CA LEU A 43 7.09 -9.21 0.15
C LEU A 43 8.28 -8.68 -0.66
N LEU A 44 9.46 -9.24 -0.48
CA LEU A 44 10.62 -8.87 -1.29
C LEU A 44 10.43 -9.23 -2.76
N ARG A 45 9.88 -10.39 -3.06
CA ARG A 45 9.51 -10.78 -4.43
C ARG A 45 8.52 -9.80 -5.05
N LEU A 46 7.52 -9.40 -4.27
CA LEU A 46 6.51 -8.43 -4.69
C LEU A 46 7.13 -7.06 -5.00
N VAL A 47 8.00 -6.56 -4.12
CA VAL A 47 8.73 -5.30 -4.32
C VAL A 47 9.61 -5.37 -5.58
N LYS A 48 10.43 -6.40 -5.71
CA LYS A 48 11.33 -6.56 -6.86
C LYS A 48 10.57 -6.66 -8.17
N ARG A 49 9.50 -7.45 -8.21
CA ARG A 49 8.66 -7.57 -9.41
C ARG A 49 8.02 -6.23 -9.80
N SER A 50 7.53 -5.49 -8.81
CA SER A 50 6.96 -4.16 -9.04
C SER A 50 8.01 -3.20 -9.63
N GLN A 51 9.21 -3.20 -9.09
CA GLN A 51 10.32 -2.37 -9.61
C GLN A 51 10.70 -2.74 -11.05
N GLU A 52 10.86 -4.03 -11.34
CA GLU A 52 11.19 -4.52 -12.69
C GLU A 52 10.13 -4.14 -13.73
N ALA A 53 8.87 -4.16 -13.35
CA ALA A 53 7.75 -3.82 -14.22
C ALA A 53 7.40 -2.32 -14.23
N GLY A 54 8.11 -1.49 -13.45
CA GLY A 54 7.82 -0.06 -13.32
C GLY A 54 6.46 0.23 -12.67
N ILE A 55 6.01 -0.65 -11.80
CA ILE A 55 4.70 -0.53 -11.14
C ILE A 55 4.85 0.28 -9.85
N GLU A 56 4.06 1.34 -9.73
CA GLU A 56 3.89 2.09 -8.49
C GLU A 56 2.81 1.43 -7.63
N TYR A 57 3.07 1.28 -6.35
CA TYR A 57 2.14 0.72 -5.39
C TYR A 57 1.94 1.63 -4.18
N THR A 58 0.84 1.44 -3.49
CA THR A 58 0.47 2.25 -2.32
C THR A 58 1.32 1.90 -1.11
N GLU A 59 1.94 2.90 -0.49
CA GLU A 59 2.68 2.76 0.75
C GLU A 59 2.80 4.13 1.44
N HIS A 60 2.56 4.18 2.76
CA HIS A 60 2.51 5.41 3.55
C HIS A 60 3.55 5.45 4.68
N PHE A 61 4.54 4.56 4.67
CA PHE A 61 5.59 4.60 5.68
C PHE A 61 6.39 5.92 5.57
N PRO A 62 6.44 6.74 6.65
CA PRO A 62 6.89 8.12 6.55
C PRO A 62 8.41 8.29 6.58
N VAL A 63 9.14 7.33 6.02
CA VAL A 63 10.61 7.36 5.93
C VAL A 63 11.02 7.34 4.46
N SER A 64 12.05 8.10 4.10
CA SER A 64 12.60 8.13 2.75
C SER A 64 13.00 6.73 2.26
N ILE A 65 12.92 6.49 0.96
CA ILE A 65 13.39 5.24 0.35
C ILE A 65 14.91 5.23 0.29
N GLU A 66 15.51 6.36 -0.06
CA GLU A 66 16.96 6.50 -0.21
C GLU A 66 17.65 6.86 1.10
N ARG A 67 18.89 6.43 1.26
CA ARG A 67 19.76 6.83 2.36
C ARG A 67 20.41 8.20 2.10
N PRO A 68 20.69 8.97 3.15
CA PRO A 68 20.39 8.70 4.57
C PRO A 68 18.87 8.74 4.83
N PHE A 69 18.37 7.80 5.65
CA PHE A 69 16.96 7.75 6.00
C PHE A 69 16.52 9.00 6.77
N THR A 70 15.48 9.64 6.27
CA THR A 70 14.87 10.84 6.87
C THR A 70 13.37 10.70 6.90
N TYR A 71 12.71 11.40 7.82
CA TYR A 71 11.26 11.48 7.82
C TYR A 71 10.75 12.38 6.68
N ILE A 72 9.67 11.93 6.04
CA ILE A 72 8.96 12.65 4.97
C ILE A 72 7.52 13.00 5.39
N ARG A 73 7.32 13.27 6.69
CA ARG A 73 6.00 13.49 7.30
C ARG A 73 5.24 14.68 6.71
N ASP A 74 5.94 15.71 6.30
CA ASP A 74 5.40 16.91 5.66
C ASP A 74 4.77 16.64 4.30
N LYS A 75 5.09 15.49 3.69
CA LYS A 75 4.46 15.02 2.46
C LYS A 75 3.17 14.20 2.69
N GLN A 76 2.83 13.98 3.96
CA GLN A 76 1.65 13.20 4.35
C GLN A 76 0.55 14.09 4.88
N THR A 77 -0.70 13.68 4.68
CA THR A 77 -1.86 14.33 5.30
C THR A 77 -1.86 14.09 6.82
N ALA A 78 -2.58 14.94 7.55
CA ALA A 78 -2.69 14.84 9.00
C ALA A 78 -3.16 13.46 9.47
N ILE A 79 -4.10 12.84 8.76
CA ILE A 79 -4.62 11.51 9.10
C ILE A 79 -3.54 10.43 9.03
N TRP A 80 -2.66 10.47 8.03
CA TRP A 80 -1.54 9.51 7.94
C TRP A 80 -0.47 9.77 8.98
N GLN A 81 -0.26 11.01 9.39
CA GLN A 81 0.62 11.35 10.51
C GLN A 81 0.06 10.80 11.83
N ASP A 82 -1.26 10.90 12.05
CA ASP A 82 -1.92 10.32 13.23
C ASP A 82 -1.84 8.78 13.22
N HIS A 83 -2.01 8.14 12.07
CA HIS A 83 -1.83 6.70 11.94
C HIS A 83 -0.40 6.27 12.28
N PHE A 84 0.60 7.05 11.90
CA PHE A 84 1.98 6.77 12.27
C PHE A 84 2.20 6.86 13.79
N GLN A 85 1.63 7.84 14.48
CA GLN A 85 1.70 7.90 15.94
C GLN A 85 1.01 6.70 16.59
N THR A 86 -0.13 6.28 16.07
CA THR A 86 -0.83 5.07 16.53
C THR A 86 0.04 3.82 16.33
N PHE A 87 0.73 3.72 15.20
CA PHE A 87 1.69 2.64 14.93
C PHE A 87 2.83 2.60 15.94
N LEU A 88 3.48 3.74 16.21
CA LEU A 88 4.58 3.81 17.17
C LEU A 88 4.11 3.38 18.57
N HIS A 89 2.94 3.86 18.99
CA HIS A 89 2.36 3.45 20.27
C HIS A 89 2.06 1.94 20.31
N TYR A 90 1.45 1.41 19.26
CA TYR A 90 1.14 -0.03 19.16
C TYR A 90 2.39 -0.90 19.20
N MET A 91 3.47 -0.46 18.56
CA MET A 91 4.76 -1.16 18.53
C MET A 91 5.61 -0.89 19.77
N GLU A 92 5.15 -0.08 20.70
CA GLU A 92 5.89 0.36 21.89
C GLU A 92 7.24 0.99 21.53
N ILE A 93 7.22 1.85 20.54
CA ILE A 93 8.38 2.63 20.05
C ILE A 93 8.23 4.07 20.47
N ASP A 94 9.33 4.66 20.95
CA ASP A 94 9.38 6.07 21.35
C ASP A 94 9.06 7.00 20.16
N SER A 95 8.18 7.97 20.38
CA SER A 95 7.77 8.94 19.35
C SER A 95 8.91 9.85 18.88
N ASP A 96 9.97 9.99 19.68
CA ASP A 96 11.14 10.82 19.38
C ASP A 96 12.24 10.05 18.61
N ILE A 97 11.98 8.79 18.25
CA ILE A 97 12.94 7.97 17.52
C ILE A 97 13.32 8.62 16.18
N THR A 98 14.60 8.61 15.84
CA THR A 98 15.07 9.07 14.53
C THR A 98 14.74 8.08 13.43
N ALA A 99 14.63 8.53 12.18
CA ALA A 99 14.30 7.65 11.05
C ALA A 99 15.29 6.49 10.86
N PRO A 100 16.63 6.70 10.93
CA PRO A 100 17.57 5.58 10.84
C PRO A 100 17.40 4.54 11.95
N LEU A 101 17.20 4.98 13.19
CA LEU A 101 17.00 4.08 14.34
C LEU A 101 15.65 3.35 14.24
N LEU A 102 14.62 3.99 13.69
CA LEU A 102 13.34 3.34 13.44
C LEU A 102 13.48 2.18 12.44
N VAL A 103 14.17 2.42 11.33
CA VAL A 103 14.42 1.37 10.33
C VAL A 103 15.20 0.21 10.94
N GLU A 104 16.27 0.48 11.70
CA GLU A 104 17.05 -0.54 12.40
C GLU A 104 16.17 -1.35 13.37
N LYS A 105 15.37 -0.67 14.19
CA LYS A 105 14.47 -1.32 15.13
C LYS A 105 13.42 -2.18 14.46
N LEU A 106 12.86 -1.72 13.33
CA LEU A 106 11.87 -2.48 12.57
C LEU A 106 12.50 -3.64 11.81
N ARG A 107 13.74 -3.55 11.38
CA ARG A 107 14.49 -4.71 10.86
C ARG A 107 14.52 -5.84 11.89
N ASP A 108 14.81 -5.53 13.13
CA ASP A 108 14.82 -6.51 14.23
C ASP A 108 13.41 -7.02 14.53
N ARG A 109 12.45 -6.13 14.73
CA ARG A 109 11.06 -6.49 15.08
C ARG A 109 10.35 -7.34 14.04
N TYR A 110 10.66 -7.16 12.78
CA TYR A 110 10.09 -7.89 11.66
C TYR A 110 10.95 -9.06 11.18
N ASP A 111 12.00 -9.39 11.90
CA ASP A 111 12.93 -10.47 11.54
C ASP A 111 13.47 -10.35 10.11
N ILE A 112 13.80 -9.15 9.68
CA ILE A 112 14.40 -8.90 8.36
C ILE A 112 15.81 -9.48 8.33
N PRO A 113 16.16 -10.35 7.35
CA PRO A 113 17.48 -10.93 7.26
C PRO A 113 18.59 -9.86 7.21
N ALA A 114 19.66 -10.07 7.98
CA ALA A 114 20.74 -9.10 8.11
C ALA A 114 21.49 -8.86 6.79
N GLU A 115 21.50 -9.84 5.90
CA GLU A 115 22.13 -9.76 4.58
C GLU A 115 21.37 -8.92 3.56
N TRP A 116 20.10 -8.58 3.81
CA TRP A 116 19.35 -7.71 2.92
C TRP A 116 19.94 -6.30 2.90
N THR A 117 19.97 -5.70 1.72
CA THR A 117 20.36 -4.29 1.58
C THR A 117 19.40 -3.38 2.34
N ASP A 118 19.84 -2.17 2.65
CA ASP A 118 18.97 -1.18 3.30
C ASP A 118 17.76 -0.82 2.44
N ASP A 119 17.93 -0.78 1.14
CA ASP A 119 16.82 -0.55 0.19
C ASP A 119 15.79 -1.68 0.24
N GLU A 120 16.23 -2.92 0.16
CA GLU A 120 15.35 -4.10 0.28
C GLU A 120 14.60 -4.10 1.62
N ALA A 121 15.32 -3.88 2.71
CA ALA A 121 14.75 -3.83 4.05
C ALA A 121 13.72 -2.69 4.19
N ARG A 122 14.07 -1.47 3.74
CA ARG A 122 13.18 -0.31 3.82
C ARG A 122 11.87 -0.55 3.07
N GLN A 123 11.92 -1.11 1.88
CA GLN A 123 10.74 -1.30 1.06
C GLN A 123 9.81 -2.40 1.63
N VAL A 124 10.38 -3.49 2.10
CA VAL A 124 9.59 -4.55 2.77
C VAL A 124 9.01 -4.05 4.09
N ILE A 125 9.76 -3.27 4.87
CA ILE A 125 9.27 -2.62 6.09
C ILE A 125 8.08 -1.71 5.79
N GLY A 126 8.09 -0.97 4.68
CA GLY A 126 6.97 -0.13 4.28
C GLY A 126 5.68 -0.92 4.06
N LEU A 127 5.75 -2.09 3.45
CA LEU A 127 4.60 -2.98 3.28
C LEU A 127 4.16 -3.63 4.61
N LEU A 128 5.11 -4.06 5.44
CA LEU A 128 4.81 -4.57 6.78
C LEU A 128 4.16 -3.50 7.66
N TYR A 129 4.60 -2.24 7.54
CA TYR A 129 3.96 -1.09 8.17
C TYR A 129 2.49 -0.95 7.78
N GLU A 130 2.19 -1.01 6.48
CA GLU A 130 0.80 -0.95 5.99
C GLU A 130 -0.06 -2.06 6.58
N MET A 131 0.46 -3.28 6.66
CA MET A 131 -0.26 -4.41 7.24
C MET A 131 -0.43 -4.27 8.75
N THR A 132 0.58 -3.76 9.46
CA THR A 132 0.50 -3.50 10.90
C THR A 132 -0.52 -2.40 11.21
N LEU A 133 -0.62 -1.36 10.36
CA LEU A 133 -1.65 -0.33 10.51
C LEU A 133 -3.06 -0.94 10.52
N ARG A 134 -3.34 -1.94 9.67
CA ARG A 134 -4.65 -2.61 9.66
C ARG A 134 -4.96 -3.39 10.92
N LYS A 135 -3.95 -3.68 11.74
CA LYS A 135 -4.15 -4.29 13.06
C LYS A 135 -4.44 -3.27 14.15
N CYS A 136 -3.85 -2.09 14.07
CA CYS A 136 -3.93 -1.07 15.14
C CYS A 136 -4.85 0.10 14.83
N VAL A 137 -5.23 0.32 13.57
CA VAL A 137 -6.13 1.39 13.15
C VAL A 137 -7.42 0.77 12.61
N GLY A 138 -8.45 0.69 13.44
CA GLY A 138 -9.70 0.00 13.12
C GLY A 138 -10.54 0.62 12.00
N SER A 139 -10.26 1.87 11.62
CA SER A 139 -10.92 2.55 10.49
C SER A 139 -10.36 2.18 9.12
N LEU A 140 -9.17 1.57 9.07
CA LEU A 140 -8.55 1.17 7.81
C LEU A 140 -9.18 -0.13 7.30
N SER A 141 -9.54 -0.11 6.03
CA SER A 141 -10.01 -1.28 5.28
C SER A 141 -8.85 -2.16 4.82
N THR A 142 -9.16 -3.24 4.10
CA THR A 142 -8.17 -4.10 3.45
C THR A 142 -7.15 -3.27 2.65
N PHE A 143 -5.90 -3.68 2.69
CA PHE A 143 -4.84 -2.96 2.01
C PHE A 143 -4.96 -3.08 0.49
N VAL A 144 -5.21 -1.96 -0.17
CA VAL A 144 -5.18 -1.85 -1.62
C VAL A 144 -3.75 -1.58 -2.05
N PHE A 145 -3.09 -2.60 -2.60
CA PHE A 145 -1.70 -2.52 -3.06
C PHE A 145 -1.57 -1.71 -4.35
N ILE A 146 -2.39 -2.02 -5.35
CA ILE A 146 -2.49 -1.24 -6.59
C ILE A 146 -3.96 -0.92 -6.84
N PRO A 147 -4.37 0.35 -6.69
CA PRO A 147 -5.70 0.78 -7.09
C PRO A 147 -5.77 0.93 -8.61
N ASP A 148 -6.94 0.60 -9.20
CA ASP A 148 -7.19 0.74 -10.64
C ASP A 148 -6.06 0.16 -11.50
N ALA A 149 -5.70 -1.09 -11.23
CA ALA A 149 -4.62 -1.78 -11.94
C ALA A 149 -5.01 -2.09 -13.39
N ASN A 150 -4.07 -1.87 -14.31
CA ASN A 150 -4.22 -2.29 -15.72
C ASN A 150 -3.89 -3.78 -15.89
N ASP A 151 -4.16 -4.33 -17.10
CA ASP A 151 -3.96 -5.74 -17.39
C ASP A 151 -2.50 -6.19 -17.25
N GLU A 152 -1.54 -5.33 -17.59
CA GLU A 152 -0.11 -5.62 -17.47
C GLU A 152 0.32 -5.69 -16.01
N GLU A 153 -0.15 -4.75 -15.18
CA GLU A 153 0.09 -4.73 -13.73
C GLU A 153 -0.53 -5.96 -13.06
N LEU A 154 -1.78 -6.29 -13.40
CA LEU A 154 -2.47 -7.47 -12.90
C LEU A 154 -1.70 -8.75 -13.24
N SER A 155 -1.31 -8.93 -14.49
CA SER A 155 -0.57 -10.10 -14.95
C SER A 155 0.78 -10.24 -14.24
N ALA A 156 1.54 -9.14 -14.15
CA ALA A 156 2.87 -9.14 -13.55
C ALA A 156 2.85 -9.58 -12.08
N ILE A 157 1.83 -9.18 -11.33
CA ILE A 157 1.76 -9.43 -9.89
C ILE A 157 1.04 -10.73 -9.56
N VAL A 158 -0.04 -11.07 -10.27
CA VAL A 158 -0.82 -12.29 -10.02
C VAL A 158 0.04 -13.56 -10.25
N GLU A 159 0.95 -13.53 -11.22
CA GLU A 159 1.88 -14.63 -11.50
C GLU A 159 2.77 -15.00 -10.30
N LEU A 160 3.00 -14.09 -9.37
CA LEU A 160 3.83 -14.34 -8.19
C LEU A 160 3.17 -15.30 -7.18
N ASN A 161 1.87 -15.50 -7.24
CA ASN A 161 1.10 -16.32 -6.29
C ASN A 161 1.36 -15.95 -4.83
N ILE A 162 1.35 -14.66 -4.52
CA ILE A 162 1.54 -14.17 -3.16
C ILE A 162 0.31 -14.55 -2.30
N PRO A 163 0.50 -15.22 -1.15
CA PRO A 163 -0.61 -15.55 -0.26
C PRO A 163 -1.39 -14.31 0.19
N GLY A 164 -2.72 -14.38 0.13
CA GLY A 164 -3.60 -13.28 0.54
C GLY A 164 -3.79 -12.18 -0.49
N MET A 165 -3.12 -12.23 -1.63
CA MET A 165 -3.33 -11.31 -2.72
C MET A 165 -4.50 -11.75 -3.60
N LYS A 166 -5.38 -10.82 -3.95
CA LYS A 166 -6.49 -11.06 -4.88
C LYS A 166 -6.84 -9.81 -5.67
N VAL A 167 -7.53 -10.02 -6.78
CA VAL A 167 -8.11 -8.97 -7.61
C VAL A 167 -9.55 -8.73 -7.15
N GLU A 168 -9.91 -7.48 -6.91
CA GLU A 168 -11.26 -7.08 -6.53
C GLU A 168 -11.82 -6.08 -7.54
N ALA A 169 -13.04 -6.33 -8.01
CA ALA A 169 -13.72 -5.40 -8.90
C ALA A 169 -14.12 -4.13 -8.14
N SER A 170 -13.90 -2.99 -8.76
CA SER A 170 -14.22 -1.68 -8.26
C SER A 170 -14.79 -0.81 -9.36
N THR A 171 -15.09 0.45 -9.07
CA THR A 171 -15.61 1.41 -10.04
C THR A 171 -14.87 2.73 -9.88
N VAL A 172 -14.32 3.23 -10.97
CA VAL A 172 -13.70 4.54 -11.06
C VAL A 172 -14.64 5.51 -11.77
N ARG A 173 -14.74 6.71 -11.25
CA ARG A 173 -15.53 7.77 -11.83
C ARG A 173 -14.67 8.59 -12.80
N GLU A 174 -15.09 8.64 -14.06
CA GLU A 174 -14.43 9.41 -15.09
C GLU A 174 -15.20 10.72 -15.36
N TYR A 175 -14.46 11.81 -15.40
CA TYR A 175 -14.99 13.13 -15.68
C TYR A 175 -14.59 13.52 -17.12
N ASN A 176 -15.58 13.59 -18.01
CA ASN A 176 -15.36 14.00 -19.39
C ASN A 176 -15.41 15.55 -19.48
N THR A 177 -14.44 16.21 -18.86
CA THR A 177 -14.30 17.66 -18.96
C THR A 177 -13.47 18.02 -20.19
N LYS A 178 -14.13 18.21 -21.32
CA LYS A 178 -13.59 18.97 -22.46
C LYS A 178 -14.19 20.37 -22.44
N TYR A 179 -13.89 21.13 -21.40
CA TYR A 179 -14.23 22.57 -21.36
C TYR A 179 -13.15 23.30 -20.57
#